data_1e4ef704ab50d44d882a774e04b48c7d
#
_entry.id   1e4ef704ab50d44d882a774e04b48c7d
#
_cell.length_a   1.000
_cell.length_b   1.000
_cell.length_c   1.000
_cell.angle_alpha   90.00
_cell.angle_beta   90.00
_cell.angle_gamma   90.00
#
_symmetry.space_group_name_H-M   'P 1'
#
loop_
_entity.id
_entity.type
_entity.pdbx_description
1 polymer ?
#
loop_
_entity_poly.entity_id
_entity_poly.type
_entity_poly.pdbx_seq_one_letter_code
_entity_poly.pdbx_strand_id
1 'polypeptide(L)'
;MTYTQLRWFSVLTPALLVGYMEYLRHQYLLPFLSMEQGNVLITFLVLVLSFFYATWVFRTIRRINNRLVEEQARRAVYEERERMARELHDGIAQTLFFLNVKLKQGKVEEARSAVAAIDNHVRQAIFNLRDLPEEGDTLTCRLEKWLGQWSALTGIEVQHEFQKPPEQLFDTAQEVQIFGIVQEAFNNIRKHAQATTAQVRFAWQADRSWQLVIEDNGRGIEEAILQRADLQKYGLRMMAERAEKLHADFTIRQSSGGGTELTLTARPGGTIR
;
A
#
# COMPACT_ATOMS: atom_id res chain seq x y z
N MET A 1 -27.31 -5.43 -5.10
CA MET A 1 -27.97 -4.26 -5.72
C MET A 1 -26.92 -3.55 -6.58
N THR A 2 -27.16 -3.35 -7.88
CA THR A 2 -26.20 -2.66 -8.75
C THR A 2 -26.27 -1.14 -8.49
N TYR A 3 -25.18 -0.41 -8.79
CA TYR A 3 -25.12 1.06 -8.66
C TYR A 3 -26.30 1.75 -9.38
N THR A 4 -26.65 1.26 -10.56
CA THR A 4 -27.77 1.78 -11.35
C THR A 4 -29.11 1.59 -10.65
N GLN A 5 -29.34 0.44 -10.02
CA GLN A 5 -30.54 0.18 -9.24
C GLN A 5 -30.61 1.08 -8.01
N LEU A 6 -29.49 1.29 -7.31
CA LEU A 6 -29.43 2.17 -6.15
C LEU A 6 -29.74 3.62 -6.54
N ARG A 7 -29.22 4.08 -7.68
CA ARG A 7 -29.50 5.42 -8.22
C ARG A 7 -31.00 5.62 -8.49
N TRP A 8 -31.63 4.70 -9.20
CA TRP A 8 -33.07 4.81 -9.47
C TRP A 8 -33.90 4.72 -8.20
N PHE A 9 -33.52 3.87 -7.28
CA PHE A 9 -34.19 3.74 -5.97
C PHE A 9 -34.06 5.04 -5.16
N SER A 10 -32.90 5.70 -5.18
CA SER A 10 -32.68 6.95 -4.45
C SER A 10 -33.50 8.13 -4.97
N VAL A 11 -33.88 8.13 -6.25
CA VAL A 11 -34.70 9.19 -6.85
C VAL A 11 -36.18 8.88 -6.75
N LEU A 12 -36.59 7.65 -7.05
CA LEU A 12 -38.00 7.30 -7.14
C LEU A 12 -38.66 7.13 -5.77
N THR A 13 -37.97 6.58 -4.78
CA THR A 13 -38.56 6.30 -3.46
C THR A 13 -39.05 7.55 -2.74
N PRO A 14 -38.28 8.65 -2.65
CA PRO A 14 -38.77 9.89 -2.01
C PRO A 14 -39.98 10.49 -2.77
N ALA A 15 -39.96 10.48 -4.08
CA ALA A 15 -41.03 11.03 -4.90
C ALA A 15 -42.33 10.24 -4.72
N LEU A 16 -42.26 8.91 -4.73
CA LEU A 16 -43.42 8.03 -4.49
C LEU A 16 -43.92 8.16 -3.04
N LEU A 17 -43.02 8.33 -2.09
CA LEU A 17 -43.38 8.53 -0.69
C LEU A 17 -44.19 9.82 -0.50
N VAL A 18 -43.74 10.94 -1.09
CA VAL A 18 -44.45 12.20 -1.02
C VAL A 18 -45.86 12.08 -1.66
N GLY A 19 -45.91 11.49 -2.86
CA GLY A 19 -47.17 11.29 -3.56
C GLY A 19 -48.17 10.40 -2.78
N TYR A 20 -47.64 9.32 -2.17
CA TYR A 20 -48.46 8.42 -1.35
C TYR A 20 -48.96 9.09 -0.06
N MET A 21 -48.15 9.91 0.60
CA MET A 21 -48.53 10.66 1.79
C MET A 21 -49.62 11.71 1.45
N GLU A 22 -49.51 12.36 0.31
CA GLU A 22 -50.52 13.32 -0.18
C GLU A 22 -51.85 12.61 -0.48
N TYR A 23 -51.82 11.43 -1.10
CA TYR A 23 -52.98 10.60 -1.34
C TYR A 23 -53.66 10.18 0.00
N LEU A 24 -52.87 9.70 0.99
CA LEU A 24 -53.43 9.34 2.32
C LEU A 24 -54.06 10.54 2.99
N ARG A 25 -53.51 11.72 2.90
CA ARG A 25 -54.09 12.93 3.45
C ARG A 25 -55.49 13.18 2.88
N HIS A 26 -55.60 13.14 1.55
CA HIS A 26 -56.88 13.40 0.88
C HIS A 26 -57.93 12.36 1.20
N GLN A 27 -57.54 11.11 1.32
CA GLN A 27 -58.49 10.02 1.52
C GLN A 27 -58.97 9.86 2.98
N TYR A 28 -58.07 10.11 3.95
CA TYR A 28 -58.35 9.71 5.36
C TYR A 28 -58.25 10.85 6.37
N LEU A 29 -57.43 11.90 6.12
CA LEU A 29 -57.16 12.92 7.16
C LEU A 29 -57.97 14.21 7.00
N LEU A 30 -58.47 14.52 5.83
CA LEU A 30 -59.31 15.71 5.56
C LEU A 30 -60.54 15.82 6.44
N PRO A 31 -61.24 14.73 6.86
CA PRO A 31 -62.40 14.83 7.78
C PRO A 31 -62.05 15.23 9.20
N PHE A 32 -60.77 15.05 9.63
CA PHE A 32 -60.37 15.18 11.04
C PHE A 32 -59.40 16.35 11.29
N LEU A 33 -58.75 16.88 10.28
CA LEU A 33 -57.70 17.94 10.39
C LEU A 33 -57.99 19.09 9.42
N SER A 34 -57.73 20.32 9.90
CA SER A 34 -57.75 21.47 9.00
C SER A 34 -56.65 21.35 7.94
N MET A 35 -56.82 22.04 6.81
CA MET A 35 -55.84 22.04 5.71
C MET A 35 -54.42 22.40 6.18
N GLU A 36 -54.27 23.37 7.08
CA GLU A 36 -52.99 23.84 7.58
C GLU A 36 -52.34 22.80 8.49
N GLN A 37 -53.09 22.19 9.42
CA GLN A 37 -52.64 21.16 10.31
C GLN A 37 -52.20 19.90 9.54
N GLY A 38 -52.97 19.52 8.50
CA GLY A 38 -52.62 18.41 7.62
C GLY A 38 -51.29 18.62 6.86
N ASN A 39 -51.07 19.86 6.34
CA ASN A 39 -49.84 20.21 5.66
C ASN A 39 -48.58 20.12 6.61
N VAL A 40 -48.70 20.67 7.81
CA VAL A 40 -47.62 20.63 8.80
C VAL A 40 -47.29 19.18 9.18
N LEU A 41 -48.33 18.36 9.47
CA LEU A 41 -48.15 16.96 9.83
C LEU A 41 -47.43 16.15 8.73
N ILE A 42 -47.89 16.29 7.48
CA ILE A 42 -47.26 15.57 6.36
C ILE A 42 -45.83 16.03 6.12
N THR A 43 -45.58 17.34 6.15
CA THR A 43 -44.22 17.88 6.00
C THR A 43 -43.29 17.30 7.04
N PHE A 44 -43.70 17.24 8.30
CA PHE A 44 -42.91 16.64 9.38
C PHE A 44 -42.70 15.15 9.15
N LEU A 45 -43.72 14.39 8.78
CA LEU A 45 -43.64 12.95 8.54
C LEU A 45 -42.72 12.60 7.35
N VAL A 46 -42.83 13.38 6.24
CA VAL A 46 -41.95 13.24 5.08
C VAL A 46 -40.50 13.56 5.44
N LEU A 47 -40.26 14.59 6.27
CA LEU A 47 -38.92 14.95 6.73
C LEU A 47 -38.29 13.82 7.55
N VAL A 48 -39.03 13.26 8.52
CA VAL A 48 -38.57 12.14 9.35
C VAL A 48 -38.26 10.90 8.48
N LEU A 49 -39.18 10.53 7.59
CA LEU A 49 -38.97 9.38 6.70
C LEU A 49 -37.79 9.59 5.74
N SER A 50 -37.65 10.80 5.20
CA SER A 50 -36.51 11.16 4.35
C SER A 50 -35.19 11.08 5.10
N PHE A 51 -35.15 11.48 6.36
CA PHE A 51 -33.96 11.37 7.21
C PHE A 51 -33.54 9.90 7.40
N PHE A 52 -34.48 9.01 7.76
CA PHE A 52 -34.20 7.59 7.90
C PHE A 52 -33.77 6.95 6.58
N TYR A 53 -34.43 7.32 5.48
CA TYR A 53 -34.08 6.86 4.16
C TYR A 53 -32.67 7.30 3.74
N ALA A 54 -32.34 8.57 3.91
CA ALA A 54 -31.00 9.09 3.63
C ALA A 54 -29.94 8.37 4.46
N THR A 55 -30.20 8.19 5.76
CA THR A 55 -29.31 7.46 6.67
C THR A 55 -29.07 6.01 6.20
N TRP A 56 -30.11 5.33 5.74
CA TRP A 56 -29.99 3.97 5.20
C TRP A 56 -29.16 3.94 3.90
N VAL A 57 -29.38 4.88 2.98
CA VAL A 57 -28.62 5.01 1.72
C VAL A 57 -27.14 5.26 2.04
N PHE A 58 -26.81 6.23 2.88
CA PHE A 58 -25.44 6.52 3.27
C PHE A 58 -24.74 5.35 3.97
N ARG A 59 -25.45 4.64 4.85
CA ARG A 59 -24.91 3.41 5.47
C ARG A 59 -24.62 2.33 4.44
N THR A 60 -25.47 2.17 3.44
CA THR A 60 -25.30 1.18 2.38
C THR A 60 -24.12 1.53 1.48
N ILE A 61 -23.99 2.80 1.07
CA ILE A 61 -22.85 3.29 0.28
C ILE A 61 -21.55 3.07 1.07
N ARG A 62 -21.51 3.43 2.34
CA ARG A 62 -20.33 3.23 3.21
C ARG A 62 -19.94 1.76 3.29
N ARG A 63 -20.91 0.84 3.44
CA ARG A 63 -20.65 -0.61 3.47
C ARG A 63 -20.06 -1.12 2.15
N ILE A 64 -20.59 -0.66 1.01
CA ILE A 64 -20.07 -1.03 -0.31
C ILE A 64 -18.64 -0.52 -0.48
N ASN A 65 -18.40 0.74 -0.12
CA ASN A 65 -17.07 1.34 -0.24
C ASN A 65 -16.03 0.61 0.62
N ASN A 66 -16.37 0.28 1.87
CA ASN A 66 -15.48 -0.47 2.76
C ASN A 66 -15.13 -1.86 2.18
N ARG A 67 -16.12 -2.57 1.61
CA ARG A 67 -15.86 -3.86 0.95
C ARG A 67 -14.94 -3.73 -0.26
N LEU A 68 -15.10 -2.68 -1.06
CA LEU A 68 -14.22 -2.42 -2.21
C LEU A 68 -12.78 -2.15 -1.75
N VAL A 69 -12.60 -1.38 -0.69
CA VAL A 69 -11.27 -1.12 -0.10
C VAL A 69 -10.63 -2.42 0.40
N GLU A 70 -11.38 -3.27 1.13
CA GLU A 70 -10.90 -4.57 1.58
C GLU A 70 -10.51 -5.50 0.42
N GLU A 71 -11.34 -5.55 -0.65
CA GLU A 71 -11.01 -6.35 -1.84
C GLU A 71 -9.77 -5.82 -2.57
N GLN A 72 -9.61 -4.50 -2.67
CA GLN A 72 -8.42 -3.90 -3.27
C GLN A 72 -7.16 -4.22 -2.44
N ALA A 73 -7.26 -4.11 -1.12
CA ALA A 73 -6.17 -4.48 -0.22
C ALA A 73 -5.76 -5.96 -0.39
N ARG A 74 -6.74 -6.87 -0.40
CA ARG A 74 -6.49 -8.31 -0.64
C ARG A 74 -5.83 -8.54 -2.01
N ARG A 75 -6.32 -7.91 -3.07
CA ARG A 75 -5.71 -8.02 -4.40
C ARG A 75 -4.26 -7.53 -4.41
N ALA A 76 -3.98 -6.39 -3.78
CA ALA A 76 -2.61 -5.87 -3.68
C ALA A 76 -1.66 -6.88 -3.01
N VAL A 77 -2.10 -7.54 -1.93
CA VAL A 77 -1.34 -8.59 -1.26
C VAL A 77 -1.13 -9.80 -2.16
N TYR A 78 -2.15 -10.25 -2.90
CA TYR A 78 -2.02 -11.39 -3.82
C TYR A 78 -1.10 -11.08 -5.00
N GLU A 79 -1.21 -9.91 -5.61
CA GLU A 79 -0.35 -9.46 -6.70
C GLU A 79 1.12 -9.40 -6.24
N GLU A 80 1.36 -8.93 -5.03
CA GLU A 80 2.69 -8.88 -4.44
C GLU A 80 3.27 -10.27 -4.20
N ARG A 81 2.46 -11.20 -3.67
CA ARG A 81 2.87 -12.60 -3.49
C ARG A 81 3.23 -13.26 -4.83
N GLU A 82 2.40 -13.06 -5.83
CA GLU A 82 2.63 -13.62 -7.17
C GLU A 82 3.89 -13.03 -7.82
N ARG A 83 4.13 -11.74 -7.62
CA ARG A 83 5.36 -11.07 -8.08
C ARG A 83 6.59 -11.65 -7.39
N MET A 84 6.57 -11.75 -6.06
CA MET A 84 7.68 -12.35 -5.30
C MET A 84 7.95 -13.79 -5.72
N ALA A 85 6.90 -14.58 -5.96
CA ALA A 85 7.03 -15.96 -6.42
C ALA A 85 7.68 -16.04 -7.81
N ARG A 86 7.33 -15.13 -8.73
CA ARG A 86 7.98 -15.06 -10.07
C ARG A 86 9.45 -14.66 -9.95
N GLU A 87 9.77 -13.63 -9.16
CA GLU A 87 11.16 -13.19 -8.95
C GLU A 87 12.02 -14.29 -8.33
N LEU A 88 11.45 -15.04 -7.37
CA LEU A 88 12.11 -16.20 -6.79
C LEU A 88 12.38 -17.28 -7.83
N HIS A 89 11.35 -17.61 -8.63
CA HIS A 89 11.47 -18.62 -9.68
C HIS A 89 12.58 -18.25 -10.70
N ASP A 90 12.57 -17.02 -11.15
CA ASP A 90 13.55 -16.52 -12.13
C ASP A 90 14.97 -16.48 -11.54
N GLY A 91 15.11 -16.02 -10.29
CA GLY A 91 16.38 -16.02 -9.58
C GLY A 91 16.96 -17.43 -9.36
N ILE A 92 16.11 -18.38 -8.99
CA ILE A 92 16.51 -19.78 -8.84
C ILE A 92 16.87 -20.37 -10.21
N ALA A 93 16.06 -20.16 -11.25
CA ALA A 93 16.30 -20.68 -12.58
C ALA A 93 17.64 -20.19 -13.17
N GLN A 94 17.92 -18.90 -13.04
CA GLN A 94 19.19 -18.31 -13.48
C GLN A 94 20.39 -18.90 -12.71
N THR A 95 20.27 -19.06 -11.40
CA THR A 95 21.37 -19.59 -10.58
C THR A 95 21.58 -21.08 -10.84
N LEU A 96 20.54 -21.86 -11.07
CA LEU A 96 20.63 -23.26 -11.49
C LEU A 96 21.27 -23.41 -12.87
N PHE A 97 20.94 -22.54 -13.81
CA PHE A 97 21.59 -22.51 -15.12
C PHE A 97 23.09 -22.23 -14.97
N PHE A 98 23.45 -21.20 -14.19
CA PHE A 98 24.85 -20.88 -13.90
C PHE A 98 25.59 -22.04 -13.25
N LEU A 99 24.98 -22.67 -12.24
CA LEU A 99 25.51 -23.87 -11.57
C LEU A 99 25.80 -24.99 -12.58
N ASN A 100 24.86 -25.28 -13.46
CA ASN A 100 25.03 -26.35 -14.47
C ASN A 100 26.18 -26.04 -15.43
N VAL A 101 26.32 -24.78 -15.88
CA VAL A 101 27.42 -24.34 -16.72
C VAL A 101 28.75 -24.51 -16.01
N LYS A 102 28.88 -24.12 -14.73
CA LYS A 102 30.12 -24.22 -13.96
C LYS A 102 30.51 -25.67 -13.66
N LEU A 103 29.54 -26.53 -13.37
CA LEU A 103 29.78 -27.97 -13.22
C LEU A 103 30.30 -28.59 -14.51
N LYS A 104 29.72 -28.26 -15.68
CA LYS A 104 30.21 -28.74 -16.98
C LYS A 104 31.65 -28.26 -17.33
N GLN A 105 32.06 -27.11 -16.78
CA GLN A 105 33.40 -26.55 -16.93
C GLN A 105 34.39 -27.12 -15.90
N GLY A 106 33.97 -27.99 -14.98
CA GLY A 106 34.82 -28.52 -13.93
C GLY A 106 35.13 -27.52 -12.80
N LYS A 107 34.45 -26.35 -12.77
CA LYS A 107 34.71 -25.28 -11.80
C LYS A 107 33.90 -25.49 -10.51
N VAL A 108 34.35 -26.45 -9.71
CA VAL A 108 33.59 -26.93 -8.53
C VAL A 108 33.38 -25.83 -7.49
N GLU A 109 34.36 -24.97 -7.21
CA GLU A 109 34.24 -23.89 -6.21
C GLU A 109 33.23 -22.79 -6.65
N GLU A 110 33.22 -22.45 -7.95
CA GLU A 110 32.23 -21.52 -8.49
C GLU A 110 30.80 -22.13 -8.45
N ALA A 111 30.68 -23.43 -8.69
CA ALA A 111 29.43 -24.17 -8.55
C ALA A 111 28.94 -24.20 -7.11
N ARG A 112 29.84 -24.39 -6.14
CA ARG A 112 29.52 -24.36 -4.70
C ARG A 112 29.01 -23.00 -4.23
N SER A 113 29.61 -21.92 -4.76
CA SER A 113 29.15 -20.55 -4.52
C SER A 113 27.75 -20.30 -5.08
N ALA A 114 27.40 -20.90 -6.24
CA ALA A 114 26.06 -20.83 -6.80
C ALA A 114 25.01 -21.54 -5.95
N VAL A 115 25.34 -22.70 -5.34
CA VAL A 115 24.44 -23.38 -4.40
C VAL A 115 24.16 -22.52 -3.18
N ALA A 116 25.19 -21.89 -2.59
CA ALA A 116 25.03 -20.98 -1.47
C ALA A 116 24.15 -19.76 -1.84
N ALA A 117 24.28 -19.26 -3.08
CA ALA A 117 23.41 -18.19 -3.57
C ALA A 117 21.94 -18.61 -3.68
N ILE A 118 21.65 -19.85 -4.13
CA ILE A 118 20.28 -20.40 -4.16
C ILE A 118 19.71 -20.47 -2.74
N ASP A 119 20.45 -21.03 -1.79
CA ASP A 119 20.00 -21.15 -0.39
C ASP A 119 19.66 -19.76 0.18
N ASN A 120 20.50 -18.77 -0.07
CA ASN A 120 20.26 -17.39 0.34
C ASN A 120 19.01 -16.78 -0.35
N HIS A 121 18.81 -17.02 -1.65
CA HIS A 121 17.62 -16.54 -2.35
C HIS A 121 16.34 -17.15 -1.80
N VAL A 122 16.34 -18.48 -1.54
CA VAL A 122 15.20 -19.18 -0.96
C VAL A 122 14.89 -18.67 0.44
N ARG A 123 15.89 -18.54 1.31
CA ARG A 123 15.72 -18.01 2.67
C ARG A 123 15.13 -16.60 2.65
N GLN A 124 15.65 -15.74 1.78
CA GLN A 124 15.15 -14.37 1.67
C GLN A 124 13.72 -14.31 1.13
N ALA A 125 13.36 -15.16 0.16
CA ALA A 125 12.00 -15.20 -0.33
C ALA A 125 11.01 -15.72 0.73
N ILE A 126 11.39 -16.77 1.47
CA ILE A 126 10.58 -17.26 2.60
C ILE A 126 10.41 -16.15 3.64
N PHE A 127 11.46 -15.42 3.94
CA PHE A 127 11.47 -14.30 4.85
C PHE A 127 10.50 -13.18 4.36
N ASN A 128 10.63 -12.75 3.12
CA ASN A 128 9.78 -11.70 2.54
C ASN A 128 8.30 -12.11 2.41
N LEU A 129 8.01 -13.42 2.18
CA LEU A 129 6.65 -13.94 2.09
C LEU A 129 5.96 -14.08 3.47
N ARG A 130 6.73 -14.18 4.54
CA ARG A 130 6.22 -14.39 5.90
C ARG A 130 5.66 -13.10 6.52
N ASP A 131 6.23 -11.95 6.14
CA ASP A 131 5.94 -10.64 6.77
C ASP A 131 4.91 -9.79 6.01
N LEU A 132 3.96 -10.44 5.33
CA LEU A 132 2.79 -9.75 4.75
C LEU A 132 1.84 -9.29 5.86
N PRO A 133 1.05 -8.22 5.62
CA PRO A 133 0.19 -7.62 6.62
C PRO A 133 -0.69 -8.64 7.35
N GLU A 134 -0.48 -8.81 8.65
CA GLU A 134 -1.41 -9.51 9.54
C GLU A 134 -2.33 -8.47 10.21
N GLU A 135 -3.56 -8.86 10.53
CA GLU A 135 -4.54 -7.98 11.19
C GLU A 135 -4.00 -7.51 12.54
N GLY A 136 -3.86 -6.19 12.71
CA GLY A 136 -3.54 -5.54 13.98
C GLY A 136 -2.15 -4.92 14.12
N ASP A 137 -1.16 -5.27 13.31
CA ASP A 137 0.17 -4.65 13.37
C ASP A 137 0.23 -3.37 12.52
N THR A 138 0.75 -2.28 13.10
CA THR A 138 1.01 -1.04 12.34
C THR A 138 2.18 -1.24 11.38
N LEU A 139 2.21 -0.46 10.30
CA LEU A 139 3.32 -0.46 9.33
C LEU A 139 4.69 -0.31 10.02
N THR A 140 4.82 0.61 10.96
CA THR A 140 6.07 0.85 11.69
C THR A 140 6.50 -0.35 12.52
N CYS A 141 5.57 -1.00 13.23
CA CYS A 141 5.87 -2.20 14.00
C CYS A 141 6.36 -3.36 13.11
N ARG A 142 5.75 -3.54 11.93
CA ARG A 142 6.18 -4.55 10.95
C ARG A 142 7.55 -4.21 10.37
N LEU A 143 7.81 -2.95 10.04
CA LEU A 143 9.11 -2.49 9.57
C LEU A 143 10.20 -2.74 10.62
N GLU A 144 9.96 -2.40 11.90
CA GLU A 144 10.90 -2.65 13.00
C GLU A 144 11.24 -4.13 13.14
N LYS A 145 10.23 -4.99 13.19
CA LYS A 145 10.41 -6.44 13.25
C LYS A 145 11.23 -6.96 12.07
N TRP A 146 10.88 -6.54 10.87
CA TRP A 146 11.54 -6.95 9.64
C TRP A 146 13.00 -6.47 9.59
N LEU A 147 13.26 -5.21 9.89
CA LEU A 147 14.62 -4.63 9.92
C LEU A 147 15.52 -5.32 10.94
N GLY A 148 15.00 -5.62 12.14
CA GLY A 148 15.75 -6.36 13.15
C GLY A 148 16.15 -7.76 12.70
N GLN A 149 15.24 -8.50 12.08
CA GLN A 149 15.52 -9.83 11.53
C GLN A 149 16.49 -9.75 10.33
N TRP A 150 16.32 -8.77 9.44
CA TRP A 150 17.21 -8.56 8.30
C TRP A 150 18.64 -8.23 8.76
N SER A 151 18.79 -7.36 9.76
CA SER A 151 20.09 -7.04 10.37
C SER A 151 20.77 -8.28 10.93
N ALA A 152 20.03 -9.10 11.68
CA ALA A 152 20.55 -10.36 12.25
C ALA A 152 20.99 -11.37 11.17
N LEU A 153 20.29 -11.42 10.03
CA LEU A 153 20.61 -12.34 8.93
C LEU A 153 21.80 -11.87 8.07
N THR A 154 21.97 -10.58 7.91
CA THR A 154 22.97 -10.01 6.98
C THR A 154 24.25 -9.57 7.68
N GLY A 155 24.20 -9.34 9.00
CA GLY A 155 25.30 -8.77 9.77
C GLY A 155 25.52 -7.27 9.54
N ILE A 156 24.63 -6.60 8.79
CA ILE A 156 24.66 -5.15 8.58
C ILE A 156 23.85 -4.50 9.70
N GLU A 157 24.47 -3.57 10.43
CA GLU A 157 23.79 -2.85 11.50
C GLU A 157 22.70 -1.93 10.92
N VAL A 158 21.49 -1.98 11.47
CA VAL A 158 20.37 -1.15 11.04
C VAL A 158 19.93 -0.24 12.17
N GLN A 159 19.94 1.06 11.90
CA GLN A 159 19.38 2.09 12.77
C GLN A 159 18.05 2.55 12.19
N HIS A 160 17.03 2.70 13.00
CA HIS A 160 15.72 3.17 12.54
C HIS A 160 15.17 4.24 13.49
N GLU A 161 14.54 5.25 12.88
CA GLU A 161 13.85 6.33 13.57
C GLU A 161 12.46 6.48 12.96
N PHE A 162 11.45 5.98 13.67
CA PHE A 162 10.07 6.06 13.25
C PHE A 162 9.30 6.96 14.20
N GLN A 163 8.81 8.09 13.68
CA GLN A 163 7.84 8.88 14.41
C GLN A 163 6.53 8.08 14.51
N LYS A 164 5.75 8.30 15.60
CA LYS A 164 4.44 7.66 15.74
C LYS A 164 3.51 8.18 14.64
N PRO A 165 2.97 7.32 13.74
CA PRO A 165 2.10 7.78 12.67
C PRO A 165 0.78 8.33 13.23
N PRO A 166 0.15 9.29 12.55
CA PRO A 166 -1.26 9.59 12.77
C PRO A 166 -2.11 8.34 12.54
N GLU A 167 -3.21 8.22 13.27
CA GLU A 167 -4.13 7.10 13.07
C GLU A 167 -4.61 7.05 11.60
N GLN A 168 -4.51 5.88 10.98
CA GLN A 168 -4.96 5.61 9.60
C GLN A 168 -4.35 6.53 8.52
N LEU A 169 -3.04 6.76 8.58
CA LEU A 169 -2.36 7.54 7.54
C LEU A 169 -2.34 6.80 6.18
N PHE A 170 -2.15 5.50 6.19
CA PHE A 170 -2.09 4.64 5.00
C PHE A 170 -3.17 3.57 5.03
N ASP A 171 -3.72 3.25 3.87
CA ASP A 171 -4.48 2.02 3.69
C ASP A 171 -3.55 0.81 3.52
N THR A 172 -4.11 -0.40 3.61
CA THR A 172 -3.33 -1.64 3.50
C THR A 172 -2.59 -1.76 2.16
N ALA A 173 -3.16 -1.26 1.06
CA ALA A 173 -2.52 -1.30 -0.24
C ALA A 173 -1.29 -0.38 -0.30
N GLN A 174 -1.38 0.80 0.30
CA GLN A 174 -0.28 1.76 0.42
C GLN A 174 0.83 1.21 1.33
N GLU A 175 0.47 0.60 2.46
CA GLU A 175 1.44 -0.03 3.36
C GLU A 175 2.24 -1.14 2.66
N VAL A 176 1.59 -1.96 1.82
CA VAL A 176 2.26 -2.98 0.99
C VAL A 176 3.27 -2.34 0.02
N GLN A 177 2.93 -1.19 -0.59
CA GLN A 177 3.86 -0.50 -1.49
C GLN A 177 5.08 0.04 -0.73
N ILE A 178 4.87 0.70 0.42
CA ILE A 178 5.95 1.22 1.26
C ILE A 178 6.87 0.09 1.73
N PHE A 179 6.29 -0.97 2.26
CA PHE A 179 7.03 -2.14 2.74
C PHE A 179 7.87 -2.76 1.62
N GLY A 180 7.29 -2.91 0.42
CA GLY A 180 8.00 -3.44 -0.75
C GLY A 180 9.14 -2.53 -1.23
N ILE A 181 9.04 -1.21 -1.09
CA ILE A 181 10.15 -0.29 -1.40
C ILE A 181 11.28 -0.48 -0.39
N VAL A 182 10.98 -0.55 0.92
CA VAL A 182 11.97 -0.80 1.97
C VAL A 182 12.69 -2.13 1.72
N GLN A 183 11.96 -3.21 1.44
CA GLN A 183 12.55 -4.51 1.14
C GLN A 183 13.51 -4.46 -0.04
N GLU A 184 13.13 -3.82 -1.15
CA GLU A 184 13.97 -3.71 -2.33
C GLU A 184 15.19 -2.82 -2.10
N ALA A 185 15.05 -1.71 -1.36
CA ALA A 185 16.18 -0.86 -0.97
C ALA A 185 17.22 -1.64 -0.15
N PHE A 186 16.77 -2.38 0.88
CA PHE A 186 17.65 -3.20 1.71
C PHE A 186 18.27 -4.38 0.95
N ASN A 187 17.55 -4.96 -0.02
CA ASN A 187 18.10 -5.96 -0.91
C ASN A 187 19.23 -5.39 -1.79
N ASN A 188 19.07 -4.15 -2.26
CA ASN A 188 20.10 -3.43 -3.02
C ASN A 188 21.32 -3.11 -2.14
N ILE A 189 21.11 -2.67 -0.89
CA ILE A 189 22.21 -2.45 0.08
C ILE A 189 23.02 -3.73 0.23
N ARG A 190 22.37 -4.87 0.54
CA ARG A 190 23.05 -6.15 0.71
C ARG A 190 23.82 -6.60 -0.54
N LYS A 191 23.21 -6.47 -1.74
CA LYS A 191 23.80 -6.98 -2.98
C LYS A 191 24.88 -6.07 -3.55
N HIS A 192 24.77 -4.77 -3.35
CA HIS A 192 25.53 -3.80 -4.14
C HIS A 192 26.33 -2.80 -3.33
N ALA A 193 25.92 -2.46 -2.10
CA ALA A 193 26.53 -1.34 -1.38
C ALA A 193 27.86 -1.69 -0.70
N GLN A 194 28.06 -2.93 -0.28
CA GLN A 194 29.17 -3.32 0.62
C GLN A 194 29.13 -2.49 1.92
N ALA A 195 27.95 -2.12 2.37
CA ALA A 195 27.75 -1.32 3.55
C ALA A 195 27.92 -2.15 4.83
N THR A 196 28.31 -1.48 5.90
CA THR A 196 28.35 -2.03 7.26
C THR A 196 27.20 -1.54 8.12
N THR A 197 26.63 -0.37 7.76
CA THR A 197 25.49 0.24 8.45
C THR A 197 24.46 0.75 7.44
N ALA A 198 23.19 0.69 7.83
CA ALA A 198 22.08 1.31 7.11
C ALA A 198 21.17 2.03 8.11
N GLN A 199 20.54 3.12 7.66
CA GLN A 199 19.61 3.91 8.46
C GLN A 199 18.28 4.08 7.73
N VAL A 200 17.17 4.00 8.50
CA VAL A 200 15.82 4.32 8.01
C VAL A 200 15.19 5.37 8.89
N ARG A 201 14.71 6.44 8.30
CA ARG A 201 13.94 7.47 8.99
C ARG A 201 12.57 7.59 8.33
N PHE A 202 11.51 7.53 9.14
CA PHE A 202 10.15 7.74 8.66
C PHE A 202 9.50 8.83 9.51
N ALA A 203 9.27 9.98 8.88
CA ALA A 203 8.75 11.19 9.52
C ALA A 203 7.44 11.65 8.85
N TRP A 204 6.57 12.24 9.64
CA TRP A 204 5.31 12.87 9.22
C TRP A 204 5.22 14.29 9.69
N GLN A 205 4.45 15.07 8.95
CA GLN A 205 4.15 16.47 9.31
C GLN A 205 2.66 16.62 9.64
N ALA A 206 2.31 17.74 10.26
CA ALA A 206 0.94 18.01 10.69
C ALA A 206 -0.08 18.10 9.53
N ASP A 207 0.37 18.41 8.32
CA ASP A 207 -0.41 18.48 7.09
C ASP A 207 -0.61 17.10 6.41
N ARG A 208 -0.26 16.01 7.11
CA ARG A 208 -0.23 14.63 6.59
C ARG A 208 0.80 14.38 5.49
N SER A 209 1.72 15.31 5.23
CA SER A 209 2.87 14.98 4.42
C SER A 209 3.80 14.04 5.18
N TRP A 210 4.51 13.18 4.44
CA TRP A 210 5.40 12.19 5.01
C TRP A 210 6.66 12.06 4.17
N GLN A 211 7.72 11.63 4.82
CA GLN A 211 8.98 11.34 4.19
C GLN A 211 9.59 10.06 4.75
N LEU A 212 10.00 9.18 3.86
CA LEU A 212 10.79 7.99 4.17
C LEU A 212 12.18 8.16 3.56
N VAL A 213 13.21 8.06 4.38
CA VAL A 213 14.62 8.15 3.97
C VAL A 213 15.31 6.84 4.34
N ILE A 214 16.01 6.24 3.39
CA ILE A 214 16.83 5.05 3.59
C ILE A 214 18.24 5.39 3.13
N GLU A 215 19.21 5.22 4.00
CA GLU A 215 20.60 5.59 3.76
C GLU A 215 21.55 4.44 4.14
N ASP A 216 22.59 4.21 3.35
CA ASP A 216 23.68 3.28 3.66
C ASP A 216 25.03 3.98 3.64
N ASN A 217 26.02 3.38 4.30
CA ASN A 217 27.40 3.88 4.32
C ASN A 217 28.31 3.14 3.34
N GLY A 218 27.77 2.52 2.31
CA GLY A 218 28.53 1.72 1.36
C GLY A 218 29.24 2.55 0.28
N ARG A 219 29.56 1.91 -0.85
CA ARG A 219 30.29 2.53 -1.98
C ARG A 219 29.48 3.56 -2.77
N GLY A 220 28.19 3.71 -2.47
CA GLY A 220 27.30 4.60 -3.21
C GLY A 220 26.88 4.06 -4.58
N ILE A 221 26.11 4.88 -5.29
CA ILE A 221 25.63 4.61 -6.63
C ILE A 221 26.42 5.45 -7.64
N GLU A 222 26.88 4.84 -8.73
CA GLU A 222 27.60 5.56 -9.78
C GLU A 222 26.70 6.60 -10.45
N GLU A 223 27.19 7.82 -10.59
CA GLU A 223 26.47 8.95 -11.20
C GLU A 223 26.01 8.65 -12.64
N ALA A 224 26.75 7.84 -13.37
CA ALA A 224 26.38 7.36 -14.69
C ALA A 224 25.11 6.49 -14.71
N ILE A 225 24.74 5.87 -13.58
CA ILE A 225 23.51 5.08 -13.42
C ILE A 225 22.33 6.03 -13.12
N LEU A 226 22.58 7.12 -12.41
CA LEU A 226 21.57 8.15 -12.08
C LEU A 226 21.21 9.00 -13.32
N GLN A 227 22.17 9.29 -14.19
CA GLN A 227 21.98 10.15 -15.37
C GLN A 227 21.35 9.42 -16.56
N ARG A 228 21.47 8.10 -16.63
CA ARG A 228 20.76 7.32 -17.65
C ARG A 228 19.30 7.23 -17.23
N ALA A 229 18.45 7.98 -17.93
CA ALA A 229 16.99 7.93 -17.84
C ALA A 229 16.41 6.51 -18.11
N ASP A 230 17.25 5.58 -18.51
CA ASP A 230 17.01 4.16 -18.61
C ASP A 230 17.18 3.56 -17.20
N LEU A 231 16.09 3.52 -16.44
CA LEU A 231 15.97 2.69 -15.24
C LEU A 231 16.03 1.20 -15.66
N GLN A 232 17.12 0.80 -16.33
CA GLN A 232 17.31 -0.57 -16.81
C GLN A 232 17.46 -1.59 -15.68
N LYS A 233 17.76 -1.11 -14.46
CA LYS A 233 17.75 -1.99 -13.30
C LYS A 233 16.31 -2.16 -12.83
N TYR A 234 15.80 -3.35 -13.03
CA TYR A 234 14.42 -3.76 -12.67
C TYR A 234 13.99 -3.28 -11.28
N GLY A 235 14.85 -3.39 -10.25
CA GLY A 235 14.54 -2.97 -8.87
C GLY A 235 14.28 -1.46 -8.73
N LEU A 236 15.09 -0.59 -9.38
CA LEU A 236 14.89 0.86 -9.30
C LEU A 236 13.58 1.28 -9.97
N ARG A 237 13.28 0.70 -11.13
CA ARG A 237 12.03 0.95 -11.84
C ARG A 237 10.82 0.52 -11.00
N MET A 238 10.91 -0.65 -10.38
CA MET A 238 9.87 -1.15 -9.48
C MET A 238 9.60 -0.22 -8.30
N MET A 239 10.66 0.30 -7.66
CA MET A 239 10.51 1.26 -6.56
C MET A 239 9.88 2.56 -7.04
N ALA A 240 10.23 3.06 -8.23
CA ALA A 240 9.62 4.25 -8.83
C ALA A 240 8.12 4.03 -9.15
N GLU A 241 7.76 2.88 -9.74
CA GLU A 241 6.35 2.52 -10.01
C GLU A 241 5.52 2.41 -8.72
N ARG A 242 6.11 1.90 -7.64
CA ARG A 242 5.47 1.86 -6.32
C ARG A 242 5.29 3.25 -5.71
N ALA A 243 6.30 4.11 -5.84
CA ALA A 243 6.22 5.51 -5.38
C ALA A 243 5.11 6.27 -6.12
N GLU A 244 4.93 6.01 -7.43
CA GLU A 244 3.83 6.60 -8.20
C GLU A 244 2.45 6.17 -7.68
N LYS A 245 2.29 4.89 -7.31
CA LYS A 245 1.05 4.39 -6.67
C LYS A 245 0.77 5.04 -5.32
N LEU A 246 1.81 5.50 -4.64
CA LEU A 246 1.72 6.22 -3.36
C LEU A 246 1.53 7.73 -3.54
N HIS A 247 1.50 8.25 -4.79
CA HIS A 247 1.56 9.67 -5.09
C HIS A 247 2.74 10.37 -4.39
N ALA A 248 3.90 9.69 -4.38
CA ALA A 248 5.13 10.18 -3.77
C ALA A 248 6.20 10.44 -4.82
N ASP A 249 7.08 11.40 -4.54
CA ASP A 249 8.29 11.63 -5.30
C ASP A 249 9.37 10.68 -4.79
N PHE A 250 10.05 10.04 -5.75
CA PHE A 250 11.11 9.07 -5.51
C PHE A 250 12.43 9.63 -5.99
N THR A 251 13.40 9.76 -5.10
CA THR A 251 14.73 10.24 -5.43
C THR A 251 15.81 9.32 -4.87
N ILE A 252 16.88 9.14 -5.64
CA ILE A 252 18.08 8.43 -5.20
C ILE A 252 19.26 9.35 -5.45
N ARG A 253 20.13 9.46 -4.47
CA ARG A 253 21.37 10.25 -4.59
C ARG A 253 22.50 9.60 -3.82
N GLN A 254 23.72 10.05 -4.10
CA GLN A 254 24.85 9.69 -3.27
C GLN A 254 24.72 10.42 -1.91
N SER A 255 24.88 9.67 -0.82
CA SER A 255 24.90 10.26 0.52
C SER A 255 26.15 11.09 0.74
N SER A 256 26.05 12.08 1.61
CA SER A 256 27.19 12.92 2.04
C SER A 256 28.31 12.10 2.69
N GLY A 257 27.98 10.93 3.24
CA GLY A 257 28.92 9.97 3.84
C GLY A 257 29.54 8.97 2.86
N GLY A 258 29.22 9.05 1.55
CA GLY A 258 29.79 8.18 0.50
C GLY A 258 28.89 7.03 0.04
N GLY A 259 27.84 6.66 0.78
CA GLY A 259 26.87 5.62 0.44
C GLY A 259 25.73 6.11 -0.45
N THR A 260 24.61 5.41 -0.44
CA THR A 260 23.40 5.77 -1.19
C THR A 260 22.31 6.27 -0.25
N GLU A 261 21.62 7.34 -0.64
CA GLU A 261 20.40 7.82 0.00
C GLU A 261 19.22 7.69 -0.97
N LEU A 262 18.18 7.02 -0.50
CA LEU A 262 16.89 6.88 -1.16
C LEU A 262 15.85 7.67 -0.37
N THR A 263 15.12 8.56 -1.02
CA THR A 263 14.09 9.38 -0.38
C THR A 263 12.77 9.24 -1.12
N LEU A 264 11.70 9.03 -0.34
CA LEU A 264 10.31 9.13 -0.76
C LEU A 264 9.67 10.29 -0.03
N THR A 265 8.99 11.17 -0.75
CA THR A 265 8.30 12.32 -0.18
C THR A 265 6.88 12.40 -0.73
N ALA A 266 5.88 12.55 0.14
CA ALA A 266 4.51 12.75 -0.29
C ALA A 266 4.38 13.99 -1.18
N ARG A 267 3.67 13.89 -2.32
CA ARG A 267 3.39 15.05 -3.18
C ARG A 267 2.39 15.99 -2.51
N PRO A 268 2.61 17.31 -2.54
CA PRO A 268 1.64 18.27 -2.03
C PRO A 268 0.31 18.11 -2.78
N GLY A 269 -0.80 17.94 -2.04
CA GLY A 269 -2.15 17.77 -2.61
C GLY A 269 -2.55 16.33 -2.95
N GLY A 270 -1.69 15.36 -2.76
CA GLY A 270 -2.04 13.94 -2.75
C GLY A 270 -2.85 13.63 -1.48
N THR A 271 -4.12 14.03 -1.47
CA THR A 271 -5.01 13.70 -0.35
C THR A 271 -5.17 12.19 -0.31
N ILE A 272 -4.61 11.57 0.71
CA ILE A 272 -4.92 10.20 1.10
C ILE A 272 -6.41 10.21 1.47
N ARG A 273 -7.26 9.71 0.57
CA ARG A 273 -8.72 9.59 0.77
C ARG A 273 -9.07 8.29 1.44
#